data_ee20f8a6b9f68a74983d1d9468d020fc
#
_entry.id   ee20f8a6b9f68a74983d1d9468d020fc
#
_cell.length_a   1.000
_cell.length_b   1.000
_cell.length_c   1.000
_cell.angle_alpha   90.00
_cell.angle_beta   90.00
_cell.angle_gamma   90.00
#
_symmetry.space_group_name_H-M   'P 1'
#
loop_
_entity.id
_entity.type
_entity.pdbx_description
1 polymer ?
#
loop_
_entity_poly.entity_id
_entity_poly.type
_entity_poly.pdbx_seq_one_letter_code
_entity_poly.pdbx_strand_id
1 'polypeptide(L)'
;MGSIKVGMIGTGFSARSHLEALRRLNRVEVVAIASSSQERAEQVAKEFGIPKAYGDARQLIHDPEVEAVHNCTPNHLHFPLNREVLEAGKHLLSEKPLALNSRESRQLMEWAQKSGGVSGVCFNYRHYPMVAEARAAITGGECGRIYLVQGGYLQDWLLYNTDYNWRLEPEQSGSTRAVADIGSHWCDTVQHVLGRRIVEVFADLKTVHPVRYKPKGPVTTFAKSGDGDREEIPIHTEDCGIVLVHFEGGIQGVFTVSQVSAGRKNRLYFEISAEKASLAWDQEEPNRLWIGKREEANRELLRDPSILSEPAASMAHYPGGHQEGWPDGLKNLFIDFYEEVRRKRNGNAAAGAGDGKERTASFATFEDGHRIMELIDAILESHRTKKWVQLPSD
;
A
#
# COMPACT_ATOMS: atom_id res chain seq x y z
N MET A 1 -20.01 0.04 23.60
CA MET A 1 -20.05 0.40 22.16
C MET A 1 -20.05 -0.87 21.34
N GLY A 2 -20.91 -0.95 20.30
CA GLY A 2 -20.98 -2.10 19.39
C GLY A 2 -19.77 -2.19 18.46
N SER A 3 -19.61 -3.37 17.82
CA SER A 3 -18.63 -3.58 16.76
C SER A 3 -18.89 -2.65 15.56
N ILE A 4 -17.82 -2.23 14.88
CA ILE A 4 -17.94 -1.57 13.57
C ILE A 4 -18.27 -2.64 12.54
N LYS A 5 -19.31 -2.41 11.76
CA LYS A 5 -19.80 -3.35 10.74
C LYS A 5 -19.14 -3.06 9.40
N VAL A 6 -18.46 -4.05 8.84
CA VAL A 6 -17.59 -3.92 7.65
C VAL A 6 -18.18 -4.68 6.48
N GLY A 7 -18.19 -4.02 5.31
CA GLY A 7 -18.42 -4.64 4.02
C GLY A 7 -17.10 -4.83 3.25
N MET A 8 -16.94 -5.98 2.62
CA MET A 8 -15.78 -6.31 1.76
C MET A 8 -16.22 -6.33 0.30
N ILE A 9 -15.58 -5.52 -0.56
CA ILE A 9 -15.80 -5.58 -2.01
C ILE A 9 -14.58 -6.25 -2.65
N GLY A 10 -14.80 -7.40 -3.29
CA GLY A 10 -13.76 -8.23 -3.88
C GLY A 10 -13.62 -9.58 -3.18
N THR A 11 -13.09 -10.57 -3.90
CA THR A 11 -12.92 -11.96 -3.43
C THR A 11 -11.53 -12.54 -3.79
N GLY A 12 -10.64 -11.68 -4.32
CA GLY A 12 -9.28 -12.04 -4.70
C GLY A 12 -8.30 -12.13 -3.52
N PHE A 13 -7.00 -12.18 -3.84
CA PHE A 13 -5.92 -12.26 -2.86
C PHE A 13 -5.99 -11.16 -1.79
N SER A 14 -6.09 -9.88 -2.20
CA SER A 14 -6.17 -8.76 -1.25
C SER A 14 -7.37 -8.88 -0.31
N ALA A 15 -8.56 -9.18 -0.86
CA ALA A 15 -9.77 -9.32 -0.04
C ALA A 15 -9.63 -10.43 1.02
N ARG A 16 -9.06 -11.59 0.65
CA ARG A 16 -8.80 -12.69 1.61
C ARG A 16 -7.82 -12.28 2.69
N SER A 17 -6.75 -11.61 2.32
CA SER A 17 -5.76 -11.08 3.28
C SER A 17 -6.37 -10.04 4.23
N HIS A 18 -7.27 -9.18 3.71
CA HIS A 18 -8.01 -8.24 4.54
C HIS A 18 -8.95 -8.96 5.50
N LEU A 19 -9.68 -9.98 5.04
CA LEU A 19 -10.58 -10.77 5.89
C LEU A 19 -9.83 -11.46 7.03
N GLU A 20 -8.67 -12.05 6.77
CA GLU A 20 -7.82 -12.67 7.79
C GLU A 20 -7.30 -11.64 8.81
N ALA A 21 -6.83 -10.49 8.34
CA ALA A 21 -6.34 -9.43 9.21
C ALA A 21 -7.48 -8.83 10.08
N LEU A 22 -8.67 -8.59 9.50
CA LEU A 22 -9.85 -8.08 10.22
C LEU A 22 -10.32 -9.02 11.34
N ARG A 23 -10.23 -10.35 11.17
CA ARG A 23 -10.55 -11.34 12.20
C ARG A 23 -9.66 -11.25 13.44
N ARG A 24 -8.50 -10.65 13.32
CA ARG A 24 -7.55 -10.42 14.41
C ARG A 24 -7.83 -9.12 15.18
N LEU A 25 -8.83 -8.33 14.76
CA LEU A 25 -9.20 -7.08 15.42
C LEU A 25 -10.39 -7.26 16.36
N ASN A 26 -10.31 -6.61 17.52
CA ASN A 26 -11.43 -6.54 18.44
C ASN A 26 -12.44 -5.47 17.98
N ARG A 27 -13.75 -5.76 18.12
CA ARG A 27 -14.85 -4.82 17.83
C ARG A 27 -14.89 -4.35 16.37
N VAL A 28 -14.51 -5.21 15.46
CA VAL A 28 -14.68 -5.04 14.02
C VAL A 28 -15.27 -6.36 13.51
N GLU A 29 -16.32 -6.28 12.73
CA GLU A 29 -17.07 -7.44 12.26
C GLU A 29 -17.41 -7.31 10.79
N VAL A 30 -16.97 -8.28 9.98
CA VAL A 30 -17.32 -8.34 8.56
C VAL A 30 -18.71 -8.93 8.42
N VAL A 31 -19.68 -8.11 8.00
CA VAL A 31 -21.10 -8.49 7.90
C VAL A 31 -21.54 -8.76 6.48
N ALA A 32 -20.82 -8.27 5.48
CA ALA A 32 -21.16 -8.40 4.08
C ALA A 32 -19.94 -8.54 3.18
N ILE A 33 -20.09 -9.28 2.08
CA ILE A 33 -19.10 -9.37 1.01
C ILE A 33 -19.80 -9.23 -0.34
N ALA A 34 -19.15 -8.54 -1.28
CA ALA A 34 -19.60 -8.43 -2.65
C ALA A 34 -18.54 -8.88 -3.66
N SER A 35 -19.01 -9.47 -4.75
CA SER A 35 -18.17 -9.92 -5.86
C SER A 35 -18.85 -9.60 -7.20
N SER A 36 -18.16 -9.89 -8.32
CA SER A 36 -18.70 -9.76 -9.67
C SER A 36 -19.78 -10.81 -10.02
N SER A 37 -20.00 -11.81 -9.16
CA SER A 37 -21.13 -12.75 -9.25
C SER A 37 -21.58 -13.19 -7.87
N GLN A 38 -22.87 -13.51 -7.75
CA GLN A 38 -23.48 -14.01 -6.52
C GLN A 38 -22.79 -15.28 -6.00
N GLU A 39 -22.51 -16.23 -6.89
CA GLU A 39 -21.87 -17.51 -6.53
C GLU A 39 -20.49 -17.32 -5.89
N ARG A 40 -19.66 -16.41 -6.46
CA ARG A 40 -18.34 -16.11 -5.90
C ARG A 40 -18.45 -15.43 -4.54
N ALA A 41 -19.39 -14.52 -4.37
CA ALA A 41 -19.64 -13.88 -3.08
C ALA A 41 -20.07 -14.91 -2.04
N GLU A 42 -21.02 -15.78 -2.34
CA GLU A 42 -21.52 -16.85 -1.46
C GLU A 42 -20.43 -17.86 -1.08
N GLN A 43 -19.58 -18.24 -2.05
CA GLN A 43 -18.47 -19.15 -1.79
C GLN A 43 -17.52 -18.58 -0.72
N VAL A 44 -17.10 -17.33 -0.87
CA VAL A 44 -16.19 -16.69 0.10
C VAL A 44 -16.90 -16.34 1.40
N ALA A 45 -18.16 -15.94 1.34
CA ALA A 45 -18.99 -15.73 2.54
C ALA A 45 -19.08 -17.00 3.39
N LYS A 46 -19.34 -18.15 2.76
CA LYS A 46 -19.36 -19.45 3.45
C LYS A 46 -18.02 -19.82 4.05
N GLU A 47 -16.92 -19.64 3.32
CA GLU A 47 -15.55 -19.92 3.76
C GLU A 47 -15.17 -19.07 5.00
N PHE A 48 -15.56 -17.80 4.98
CA PHE A 48 -15.23 -16.85 6.03
C PHE A 48 -16.36 -16.62 7.05
N GLY A 49 -17.48 -17.33 6.97
CA GLY A 49 -18.59 -17.18 7.90
C GLY A 49 -19.23 -15.79 7.87
N ILE A 50 -19.27 -15.13 6.70
CA ILE A 50 -19.85 -13.80 6.52
C ILE A 50 -21.35 -13.94 6.26
N PRO A 51 -22.22 -13.20 7.00
CA PRO A 51 -23.66 -13.46 6.94
C PRO A 51 -24.33 -13.05 5.63
N LYS A 52 -23.82 -12.00 4.94
CA LYS A 52 -24.42 -11.47 3.72
C LYS A 52 -23.46 -11.56 2.53
N ALA A 53 -23.98 -12.01 1.38
CA ALA A 53 -23.25 -12.10 0.11
C ALA A 53 -24.04 -11.41 -1.00
N TYR A 54 -23.36 -10.56 -1.77
CA TYR A 54 -23.93 -9.78 -2.86
C TYR A 54 -23.20 -10.01 -4.18
N GLY A 55 -23.95 -10.18 -5.26
CA GLY A 55 -23.43 -10.25 -6.63
C GLY A 55 -23.14 -8.89 -7.27
N ASP A 56 -23.47 -7.80 -6.57
CA ASP A 56 -23.23 -6.42 -6.98
C ASP A 56 -22.73 -5.60 -5.78
N ALA A 57 -21.61 -4.91 -5.97
CA ALA A 57 -21.00 -4.07 -4.96
C ALA A 57 -21.91 -2.95 -4.44
N ARG A 58 -22.81 -2.43 -5.30
CA ARG A 58 -23.78 -1.38 -4.94
C ARG A 58 -24.75 -1.81 -3.87
N GLN A 59 -25.19 -3.08 -3.90
CA GLN A 59 -26.06 -3.62 -2.87
C GLN A 59 -25.38 -3.60 -1.49
N LEU A 60 -24.10 -3.92 -1.43
CA LEU A 60 -23.32 -3.83 -0.21
C LEU A 60 -23.11 -2.38 0.23
N ILE A 61 -22.79 -1.47 -0.70
CA ILE A 61 -22.57 -0.05 -0.41
C ILE A 61 -23.82 0.59 0.21
N HIS A 62 -24.99 0.22 -0.27
CA HIS A 62 -26.26 0.76 0.23
C HIS A 62 -26.90 -0.06 1.36
N ASP A 63 -26.26 -1.14 1.82
CA ASP A 63 -26.72 -1.87 3.01
C ASP A 63 -26.60 -0.98 4.25
N PRO A 64 -27.71 -0.66 4.96
CA PRO A 64 -27.66 0.22 6.13
C PRO A 64 -26.89 -0.35 7.32
N GLU A 65 -26.66 -1.66 7.35
CA GLU A 65 -25.84 -2.28 8.40
C GLU A 65 -24.33 -2.05 8.19
N VAL A 66 -23.88 -1.81 6.96
CA VAL A 66 -22.47 -1.60 6.64
C VAL A 66 -22.06 -0.16 7.00
N GLU A 67 -21.08 0.00 7.91
CA GLU A 67 -20.55 1.31 8.33
C GLU A 67 -19.25 1.66 7.61
N ALA A 68 -18.39 0.66 7.35
CA ALA A 68 -17.10 0.82 6.67
C ALA A 68 -16.96 -0.19 5.53
N VAL A 69 -16.29 0.23 4.46
CA VAL A 69 -16.06 -0.60 3.28
C VAL A 69 -14.56 -0.76 3.02
N HIS A 70 -14.12 -2.00 2.79
CA HIS A 70 -12.82 -2.29 2.18
C HIS A 70 -13.01 -2.57 0.70
N ASN A 71 -12.42 -1.73 -0.17
CA ASN A 71 -12.45 -1.94 -1.61
C ASN A 71 -11.17 -2.66 -2.07
N CYS A 72 -11.31 -3.94 -2.36
CA CYS A 72 -10.23 -4.85 -2.81
C CYS A 72 -10.46 -5.35 -4.25
N THR A 73 -11.04 -4.51 -5.08
CA THR A 73 -11.31 -4.81 -6.51
C THR A 73 -10.06 -4.60 -7.37
N PRO A 74 -10.07 -4.96 -8.67
CA PRO A 74 -9.07 -4.49 -9.64
C PRO A 74 -9.07 -2.96 -9.78
N ASN A 75 -7.91 -2.40 -10.16
CA ASN A 75 -7.65 -0.96 -10.12
C ASN A 75 -8.71 -0.09 -10.84
N HIS A 76 -9.21 -0.52 -12.01
CA HIS A 76 -10.21 0.24 -12.79
C HIS A 76 -11.55 0.42 -12.06
N LEU A 77 -11.84 -0.40 -11.06
CA LEU A 77 -13.05 -0.31 -10.25
C LEU A 77 -12.86 0.55 -8.99
N HIS A 78 -11.61 0.96 -8.67
CA HIS A 78 -11.38 1.79 -7.49
C HIS A 78 -12.10 3.13 -7.59
N PHE A 79 -11.93 3.84 -8.71
CA PHE A 79 -12.56 5.15 -8.87
C PHE A 79 -14.08 5.13 -8.75
N PRO A 80 -14.85 4.35 -9.54
CA PRO A 80 -16.29 4.36 -9.47
C PRO A 80 -16.83 3.87 -8.13
N LEU A 81 -16.27 2.80 -7.54
CA LEU A 81 -16.76 2.25 -6.29
C LEU A 81 -16.36 3.09 -5.08
N ASN A 82 -15.14 3.61 -5.03
CA ASN A 82 -14.71 4.51 -3.97
C ASN A 82 -15.58 5.77 -3.93
N ARG A 83 -15.88 6.34 -5.09
CA ARG A 83 -16.79 7.47 -5.20
C ARG A 83 -18.14 7.14 -4.57
N GLU A 84 -18.75 6.03 -4.97
CA GLU A 84 -20.09 5.63 -4.49
C GLU A 84 -20.10 5.39 -2.96
N VAL A 85 -19.04 4.78 -2.42
CA VAL A 85 -18.88 4.60 -0.96
C VAL A 85 -18.80 5.95 -0.23
N LEU A 86 -18.03 6.92 -0.78
CA LEU A 86 -17.89 8.26 -0.21
C LEU A 86 -19.22 9.04 -0.28
N GLU A 87 -19.94 8.95 -1.40
CA GLU A 87 -21.27 9.55 -1.58
C GLU A 87 -22.31 8.95 -0.60
N ALA A 88 -22.18 7.66 -0.28
CA ALA A 88 -22.99 7.00 0.74
C ALA A 88 -22.61 7.38 2.18
N GLY A 89 -21.58 8.21 2.38
CA GLY A 89 -21.11 8.70 3.69
C GLY A 89 -20.43 7.64 4.56
N LYS A 90 -20.01 6.52 4.00
CA LYS A 90 -19.38 5.42 4.73
C LYS A 90 -17.87 5.64 4.89
N HIS A 91 -17.27 4.99 5.90
CA HIS A 91 -15.82 4.89 6.01
C HIS A 91 -15.27 3.99 4.91
N LEU A 92 -14.09 4.32 4.38
CA LEU A 92 -13.53 3.64 3.22
C LEU A 92 -12.02 3.38 3.39
N LEU A 93 -11.63 2.11 3.29
CA LEU A 93 -10.24 1.72 3.07
C LEU A 93 -10.12 1.12 1.67
N SER A 94 -9.45 1.84 0.77
CA SER A 94 -9.24 1.41 -0.61
C SER A 94 -7.91 0.69 -0.76
N GLU A 95 -7.88 -0.37 -1.56
CA GLU A 95 -6.62 -0.89 -2.08
C GLU A 95 -5.91 0.13 -2.97
N LYS A 96 -4.61 -0.03 -3.07
CA LYS A 96 -3.73 0.76 -3.92
C LYS A 96 -3.62 0.15 -5.34
N PRO A 97 -3.27 0.95 -6.35
CA PRO A 97 -3.26 2.42 -6.38
C PRO A 97 -4.66 3.00 -6.22
N LEU A 98 -4.76 4.23 -5.74
CA LEU A 98 -6.07 4.85 -5.40
C LEU A 98 -7.03 4.94 -6.61
N ALA A 99 -6.46 5.12 -7.82
CA ALA A 99 -7.18 5.19 -9.09
C ALA A 99 -6.24 4.78 -10.25
N LEU A 100 -6.69 4.91 -11.50
CA LEU A 100 -5.86 4.64 -12.69
C LEU A 100 -4.94 5.82 -13.08
N ASN A 101 -5.23 7.04 -12.62
CA ASN A 101 -4.49 8.27 -12.93
C ASN A 101 -4.72 9.36 -11.88
N SER A 102 -3.91 10.42 -11.92
CA SER A 102 -3.98 11.52 -10.96
C SER A 102 -5.27 12.34 -11.07
N ARG A 103 -5.90 12.44 -12.24
CA ARG A 103 -7.18 13.15 -12.42
C ARG A 103 -8.32 12.47 -11.64
N GLU A 104 -8.39 11.15 -11.69
CA GLU A 104 -9.40 10.38 -10.93
C GLU A 104 -9.12 10.46 -9.43
N SER A 105 -7.88 10.28 -9.01
CA SER A 105 -7.50 10.33 -7.60
C SER A 105 -7.71 11.72 -6.98
N ARG A 106 -7.53 12.81 -7.74
CA ARG A 106 -7.87 14.17 -7.30
C ARG A 106 -9.34 14.30 -6.96
N GLN A 107 -10.22 13.81 -7.83
CA GLN A 107 -11.66 13.84 -7.55
C GLN A 107 -12.00 13.00 -6.30
N LEU A 108 -11.40 11.82 -6.15
CA LEU A 108 -11.63 10.99 -4.94
C LEU A 108 -11.17 11.71 -3.67
N MET A 109 -10.02 12.39 -3.69
CA MET A 109 -9.52 13.20 -2.58
C MET A 109 -10.52 14.32 -2.21
N GLU A 110 -11.03 15.04 -3.21
CA GLU A 110 -12.02 16.09 -3.00
C GLU A 110 -13.35 15.56 -2.43
N TRP A 111 -13.81 14.38 -2.86
CA TRP A 111 -15.00 13.73 -2.28
C TRP A 111 -14.73 13.24 -0.86
N ALA A 112 -13.56 12.68 -0.59
CA ALA A 112 -13.18 12.22 0.74
C ALA A 112 -13.22 13.35 1.77
N GLN A 113 -12.74 14.55 1.39
CA GLN A 113 -12.81 15.74 2.23
C GLN A 113 -14.24 16.19 2.57
N LYS A 114 -15.18 15.90 1.68
CA LYS A 114 -16.62 16.28 1.81
C LYS A 114 -17.47 15.20 2.46
N SER A 115 -17.09 13.93 2.37
CA SER A 115 -17.93 12.78 2.73
C SER A 115 -18.24 12.64 4.22
N GLY A 116 -17.47 13.29 5.06
CA GLY A 116 -17.60 13.09 6.51
C GLY A 116 -17.14 11.70 7.01
N GLY A 117 -16.83 10.72 6.15
CA GLY A 117 -16.24 9.43 6.49
C GLY A 117 -14.74 9.51 6.81
N VAL A 118 -14.16 8.45 7.36
CA VAL A 118 -12.70 8.24 7.39
C VAL A 118 -12.35 7.52 6.10
N SER A 119 -11.32 8.00 5.39
CA SER A 119 -10.86 7.40 4.15
C SER A 119 -9.35 7.19 4.17
N GLY A 120 -8.91 5.99 3.77
CA GLY A 120 -7.50 5.59 3.75
C GLY A 120 -7.16 4.73 2.54
N VAL A 121 -5.87 4.66 2.22
CA VAL A 121 -5.29 3.82 1.18
C VAL A 121 -4.42 2.72 1.82
N CYS A 122 -4.49 1.50 1.28
CA CYS A 122 -3.83 0.34 1.85
C CYS A 122 -2.32 0.30 1.55
N PHE A 123 -1.56 1.28 2.04
CA PHE A 123 -0.09 1.26 2.04
C PHE A 123 0.42 0.65 3.35
N ASN A 124 0.37 -0.66 3.45
CA ASN A 124 0.62 -1.41 4.68
C ASN A 124 2.08 -1.42 5.15
N TYR A 125 3.05 -1.09 4.29
CA TYR A 125 4.47 -1.10 4.67
C TYR A 125 4.84 -0.01 5.68
N ARG A 126 4.06 1.09 5.77
CA ARG A 126 4.20 2.09 6.85
C ARG A 126 4.06 1.46 8.24
N HIS A 127 3.34 0.35 8.35
CA HIS A 127 2.90 -0.26 9.61
C HIS A 127 3.73 -1.48 10.05
N TYR A 128 4.95 -1.60 9.51
CA TYR A 128 5.93 -2.53 10.04
C TYR A 128 6.66 -1.90 11.23
N PRO A 129 6.84 -2.61 12.35
CA PRO A 129 7.53 -2.06 13.53
C PRO A 129 8.90 -1.46 13.20
N MET A 130 9.72 -2.13 12.38
CA MET A 130 11.06 -1.64 12.04
C MET A 130 11.05 -0.45 11.06
N VAL A 131 9.99 -0.29 10.26
CA VAL A 131 9.77 0.92 9.44
C VAL A 131 9.38 2.10 10.35
N ALA A 132 8.52 1.87 11.34
CA ALA A 132 8.16 2.86 12.35
C ALA A 132 9.38 3.29 13.19
N GLU A 133 10.25 2.34 13.55
CA GLU A 133 11.51 2.61 14.25
C GLU A 133 12.47 3.46 13.41
N ALA A 134 12.65 3.11 12.12
CA ALA A 134 13.45 3.92 11.21
C ALA A 134 12.90 5.36 11.10
N ARG A 135 11.56 5.51 10.99
CA ARG A 135 10.90 6.81 11.00
C ARG A 135 11.18 7.58 12.30
N ALA A 136 11.05 6.94 13.45
CA ALA A 136 11.31 7.56 14.74
C ALA A 136 12.75 8.09 14.84
N ALA A 137 13.74 7.28 14.45
CA ALA A 137 15.15 7.68 14.44
C ALA A 137 15.43 8.85 13.48
N ILE A 138 14.82 8.87 12.30
CA ILE A 138 14.97 9.96 11.31
C ILE A 138 14.30 11.25 11.82
N THR A 139 13.03 11.17 12.19
CA THR A 139 12.26 12.35 12.59
C THR A 139 12.68 12.89 13.97
N GLY A 140 13.22 12.02 14.84
CA GLY A 140 13.83 12.39 16.12
C GLY A 140 15.22 13.04 15.98
N GLY A 141 15.79 13.06 14.76
CA GLY A 141 17.09 13.71 14.48
C GLY A 141 18.33 12.89 14.90
N GLU A 142 18.15 11.63 15.28
CA GLU A 142 19.25 10.75 15.70
C GLU A 142 20.26 10.51 14.58
N CYS A 143 19.79 10.44 13.33
CA CYS A 143 20.62 10.21 12.16
C CYS A 143 21.31 11.50 11.64
N GLY A 144 20.88 12.69 12.08
CA GLY A 144 21.37 13.97 11.57
C GLY A 144 20.83 14.27 10.17
N ARG A 145 21.57 15.05 9.37
CA ARG A 145 21.17 15.44 8.02
C ARG A 145 21.23 14.25 7.06
N ILE A 146 20.15 14.02 6.32
CA ILE A 146 20.05 12.95 5.31
C ILE A 146 20.77 13.42 4.03
N TYR A 147 21.55 12.54 3.43
CA TYR A 147 22.32 12.80 2.21
C TYR A 147 21.77 12.07 0.99
N LEU A 148 21.51 10.76 1.14
CA LEU A 148 21.14 9.89 0.04
C LEU A 148 20.15 8.82 0.52
N VAL A 149 19.20 8.50 -0.35
CA VAL A 149 18.26 7.39 -0.15
C VAL A 149 18.32 6.46 -1.35
N GLN A 150 18.51 5.16 -1.10
CA GLN A 150 18.50 4.16 -2.16
C GLN A 150 17.65 2.97 -1.77
N GLY A 151 17.13 2.25 -2.80
CA GLY A 151 16.36 1.06 -2.55
C GLY A 151 15.60 0.55 -3.74
N GLY A 152 14.51 -0.15 -3.47
CA GLY A 152 13.67 -0.66 -4.53
C GLY A 152 12.61 -1.64 -4.07
N TYR A 153 11.83 -2.14 -5.04
CA TYR A 153 10.91 -3.23 -4.83
C TYR A 153 11.05 -4.25 -5.96
N LEU A 154 11.47 -5.45 -5.61
CA LEU A 154 11.85 -6.51 -6.54
C LEU A 154 11.01 -7.76 -6.32
N GLN A 155 10.48 -8.33 -7.40
CA GLN A 155 9.69 -9.56 -7.42
C GLN A 155 10.05 -10.41 -8.65
N ASP A 156 9.68 -11.69 -8.68
CA ASP A 156 9.91 -12.59 -9.81
C ASP A 156 8.65 -13.26 -10.38
N TRP A 157 7.49 -12.89 -9.93
CA TRP A 157 6.25 -13.58 -10.28
C TRP A 157 5.75 -13.36 -11.73
N LEU A 158 6.38 -12.43 -12.46
CA LEU A 158 6.18 -12.20 -13.90
C LEU A 158 7.48 -12.44 -14.70
N LEU A 159 8.38 -13.30 -14.20
CA LEU A 159 9.70 -13.54 -14.78
C LEU A 159 9.62 -14.11 -16.20
N TYR A 160 8.70 -15.01 -16.46
CA TYR A 160 8.59 -15.67 -17.74
C TYR A 160 7.52 -15.00 -18.63
N ASN A 161 7.69 -15.04 -19.94
CA ASN A 161 6.69 -14.54 -20.89
C ASN A 161 5.36 -15.33 -20.85
N THR A 162 5.35 -16.49 -20.18
CA THR A 162 4.16 -17.30 -19.92
C THR A 162 3.44 -16.95 -18.61
N ASP A 163 4.06 -16.13 -17.77
CA ASP A 163 3.39 -15.62 -16.56
C ASP A 163 2.38 -14.54 -16.96
N TYR A 164 1.16 -14.71 -16.47
CA TYR A 164 0.06 -13.80 -16.80
C TYR A 164 -0.75 -13.42 -15.57
N ASN A 165 -1.18 -12.17 -15.55
CA ASN A 165 -2.13 -11.63 -14.59
C ASN A 165 -2.90 -10.45 -15.21
N TRP A 166 -4.09 -10.14 -14.71
CA TRP A 166 -4.91 -9.02 -15.18
C TRP A 166 -4.17 -7.65 -15.14
N ARG A 167 -3.15 -7.53 -14.29
CA ARG A 167 -2.30 -6.33 -14.20
C ARG A 167 -1.49 -6.05 -15.48
N LEU A 168 -1.41 -7.01 -16.38
CA LEU A 168 -0.81 -6.84 -17.71
C LEU A 168 -1.75 -6.11 -18.68
N GLU A 169 -3.03 -5.98 -18.35
CA GLU A 169 -4.04 -5.34 -19.18
C GLU A 169 -4.23 -3.88 -18.75
N PRO A 170 -3.83 -2.90 -19.59
CA PRO A 170 -3.89 -1.47 -19.23
C PRO A 170 -5.31 -0.98 -18.90
N GLU A 171 -6.33 -1.59 -19.50
CA GLU A 171 -7.73 -1.27 -19.23
C GLU A 171 -8.13 -1.58 -17.78
N GLN A 172 -7.44 -2.54 -17.13
CA GLN A 172 -7.70 -2.94 -15.76
C GLN A 172 -6.71 -2.35 -14.75
N SER A 173 -5.46 -2.16 -15.16
CA SER A 173 -4.36 -1.76 -14.26
C SER A 173 -3.92 -0.32 -14.41
N GLY A 174 -4.21 0.34 -15.54
CA GLY A 174 -3.68 1.65 -15.89
C GLY A 174 -2.49 1.57 -16.85
N SER A 175 -1.91 2.72 -17.18
CA SER A 175 -0.85 2.87 -18.18
C SER A 175 0.54 2.42 -17.72
N THR A 176 0.71 2.02 -16.46
CA THR A 176 1.95 1.53 -15.84
C THR A 176 1.64 0.34 -14.95
N ARG A 177 2.59 -0.56 -14.80
CA ARG A 177 2.40 -1.79 -14.03
C ARG A 177 3.37 -1.89 -12.86
N ALA A 178 4.66 -2.12 -13.10
CA ALA A 178 5.62 -2.29 -12.01
C ALA A 178 5.74 -1.03 -11.13
N VAL A 179 5.69 0.16 -11.73
CA VAL A 179 5.70 1.43 -10.98
C VAL A 179 4.44 1.58 -10.14
N ALA A 180 3.25 1.38 -10.70
CA ALA A 180 1.98 1.53 -9.97
C ALA A 180 1.76 0.41 -8.93
N ASP A 181 2.11 -0.84 -9.27
CA ASP A 181 1.85 -1.99 -8.40
C ASP A 181 2.83 -2.04 -7.22
N ILE A 182 4.14 -1.89 -7.47
CA ILE A 182 5.17 -2.05 -6.45
C ILE A 182 5.99 -0.77 -6.20
N GLY A 183 6.27 0.05 -7.21
CA GLY A 183 6.96 1.32 -7.04
C GLY A 183 6.22 2.30 -6.12
N SER A 184 4.89 2.33 -6.22
CA SER A 184 4.03 3.12 -5.33
C SER A 184 4.25 2.83 -3.85
N HIS A 185 4.44 1.58 -3.48
CA HIS A 185 4.75 1.18 -2.10
C HIS A 185 6.10 1.71 -1.63
N TRP A 186 7.14 1.62 -2.47
CA TRP A 186 8.45 2.15 -2.10
C TRP A 186 8.38 3.67 -1.88
N CYS A 187 7.76 4.37 -2.82
CA CYS A 187 7.61 5.82 -2.75
C CYS A 187 6.82 6.25 -1.50
N ASP A 188 5.72 5.57 -1.20
CA ASP A 188 4.92 5.84 -0.01
C ASP A 188 5.72 5.60 1.28
N THR A 189 6.34 4.41 1.39
CA THR A 189 7.07 3.99 2.59
C THR A 189 8.25 4.92 2.88
N VAL A 190 9.04 5.26 1.85
CA VAL A 190 10.23 6.10 2.04
C VAL A 190 9.85 7.54 2.36
N GLN A 191 8.87 8.13 1.68
CA GLN A 191 8.37 9.47 2.03
C GLN A 191 7.84 9.50 3.48
N HIS A 192 7.14 8.44 3.90
CA HIS A 192 6.67 8.30 5.27
C HIS A 192 7.83 8.25 6.28
N VAL A 193 8.86 7.44 6.02
CA VAL A 193 10.05 7.32 6.90
C VAL A 193 10.79 8.64 7.01
N LEU A 194 11.00 9.33 5.89
CA LEU A 194 11.73 10.59 5.84
C LEU A 194 10.94 11.77 6.42
N GLY A 195 9.60 11.71 6.38
CA GLY A 195 8.75 12.89 6.60
C GLY A 195 9.02 13.98 5.56
N ARG A 196 9.40 13.59 4.33
CA ARG A 196 9.75 14.45 3.21
C ARG A 196 9.15 13.91 1.92
N ARG A 197 8.69 14.80 1.04
CA ARG A 197 8.07 14.44 -0.24
C ARG A 197 9.11 14.36 -1.35
N ILE A 198 8.85 13.50 -2.32
CA ILE A 198 9.52 13.53 -3.63
C ILE A 198 8.96 14.74 -4.38
N VAL A 199 9.86 15.58 -4.91
CA VAL A 199 9.51 16.83 -5.62
C VAL A 199 9.89 16.80 -7.09
N GLU A 200 10.78 15.88 -7.49
CA GLU A 200 11.25 15.77 -8.86
C GLU A 200 11.71 14.35 -9.18
N VAL A 201 11.47 13.89 -10.41
CA VAL A 201 11.83 12.54 -10.84
C VAL A 201 12.49 12.51 -12.22
N PHE A 202 13.40 11.55 -12.40
CA PHE A 202 13.91 11.13 -13.70
C PHE A 202 13.83 9.61 -13.81
N ALA A 203 13.22 9.07 -14.88
CA ALA A 203 12.92 7.65 -14.98
C ALA A 203 13.37 7.03 -16.30
N ASP A 204 13.86 5.77 -16.19
CA ASP A 204 14.05 4.89 -17.34
C ASP A 204 13.38 3.54 -17.08
N LEU A 205 12.32 3.26 -17.83
CA LEU A 205 11.48 2.08 -17.69
C LEU A 205 11.69 1.11 -18.85
N LYS A 206 11.49 -0.18 -18.63
CA LYS A 206 11.71 -1.21 -19.65
C LYS A 206 10.63 -2.28 -19.65
N THR A 207 10.05 -2.53 -20.80
CA THR A 207 9.28 -3.75 -21.10
C THR A 207 10.26 -4.84 -21.54
N VAL A 208 10.45 -5.86 -20.71
CA VAL A 208 11.36 -6.98 -20.97
C VAL A 208 10.71 -7.98 -21.92
N HIS A 209 9.42 -8.22 -21.74
CA HIS A 209 8.62 -9.11 -22.56
C HIS A 209 7.55 -8.33 -23.33
N PRO A 210 7.86 -7.87 -24.56
CA PRO A 210 6.89 -7.10 -25.38
C PRO A 210 5.72 -7.96 -25.88
N VAL A 211 5.85 -9.28 -25.79
CA VAL A 211 4.78 -10.26 -26.06
C VAL A 211 4.73 -11.26 -24.92
N ARG A 212 3.52 -11.54 -24.44
CA ARG A 212 3.26 -12.58 -23.44
C ARG A 212 2.17 -13.53 -23.91
N TYR A 213 2.13 -14.70 -23.29
CA TYR A 213 1.21 -15.79 -23.64
C TYR A 213 0.12 -15.91 -22.56
N LYS A 214 -1.05 -15.32 -22.83
CA LYS A 214 -2.23 -15.34 -21.96
C LYS A 214 -2.92 -16.70 -22.00
N PRO A 215 -3.14 -17.38 -20.86
CA PRO A 215 -3.95 -18.59 -20.81
C PRO A 215 -5.40 -18.31 -21.21
N LYS A 216 -6.04 -19.24 -21.94
CA LYS A 216 -7.47 -19.14 -22.31
C LYS A 216 -8.44 -19.45 -21.17
N GLY A 217 -7.95 -19.87 -20.00
CA GLY A 217 -8.73 -20.20 -18.82
C GLY A 217 -8.60 -19.18 -17.68
N PRO A 218 -9.30 -19.41 -16.58
CA PRO A 218 -9.21 -18.53 -15.40
C PRO A 218 -7.82 -18.55 -14.78
N VAL A 219 -7.31 -17.38 -14.39
CA VAL A 219 -5.99 -17.21 -13.79
C VAL A 219 -6.14 -16.71 -12.35
N THR A 220 -5.41 -17.35 -11.43
CA THR A 220 -5.31 -16.91 -10.04
C THR A 220 -4.00 -16.15 -9.85
N THR A 221 -4.03 -15.02 -9.16
CA THR A 221 -2.83 -14.23 -8.84
C THR A 221 -1.80 -15.09 -8.09
N PHE A 222 -0.54 -15.03 -8.52
CA PHE A 222 0.59 -15.82 -8.01
C PHE A 222 0.53 -17.34 -8.24
N ALA A 223 -0.46 -17.87 -8.95
CA ALA A 223 -0.48 -19.28 -9.35
C ALA A 223 0.40 -19.49 -10.59
N LYS A 224 1.06 -20.66 -10.66
CA LYS A 224 1.73 -21.08 -11.91
C LYS A 224 0.66 -21.32 -12.98
N SER A 225 0.88 -20.73 -14.15
CA SER A 225 0.02 -20.98 -15.30
C SER A 225 0.19 -22.42 -15.77
N GLY A 226 -0.93 -23.17 -15.93
CA GLY A 226 -0.90 -24.54 -16.47
C GLY A 226 -0.50 -24.60 -17.96
N ASP A 227 -0.28 -25.81 -18.48
CA ASP A 227 0.15 -26.08 -19.87
C ASP A 227 -0.99 -26.05 -20.92
N GLY A 228 -2.03 -25.23 -20.68
CA GLY A 228 -3.18 -25.08 -21.59
C GLY A 228 -2.91 -24.20 -22.80
N ASP A 229 -3.91 -24.15 -23.71
CA ASP A 229 -3.92 -23.22 -24.85
C ASP A 229 -3.72 -21.79 -24.43
N ARG A 230 -2.89 -21.06 -25.18
CA ARG A 230 -2.52 -19.66 -24.89
C ARG A 230 -2.73 -18.80 -26.13
N GLU A 231 -2.92 -17.52 -25.93
CA GLU A 231 -2.92 -16.51 -27.00
C GLU A 231 -1.78 -15.52 -26.78
N GLU A 232 -1.21 -15.04 -27.86
CA GLU A 232 -0.22 -13.95 -27.79
C GLU A 232 -0.92 -12.63 -27.53
N ILE A 233 -0.41 -11.89 -26.55
CA ILE A 233 -0.87 -10.54 -26.25
C ILE A 233 0.31 -9.55 -26.28
N PRO A 234 0.18 -8.37 -26.92
CA PRO A 234 1.19 -7.33 -26.85
C PRO A 234 1.20 -6.69 -25.47
N ILE A 235 2.40 -6.38 -24.95
CA ILE A 235 2.60 -5.73 -23.67
C ILE A 235 3.27 -4.37 -23.88
N HIS A 236 2.66 -3.33 -23.33
CA HIS A 236 3.16 -1.95 -23.43
C HIS A 236 3.55 -1.37 -22.06
N THR A 237 3.22 -2.05 -20.98
CA THR A 237 3.60 -1.65 -19.62
C THR A 237 4.96 -2.21 -19.26
N GLU A 238 5.67 -1.51 -18.39
CA GLU A 238 7.03 -1.86 -17.98
C GLU A 238 7.07 -3.07 -17.04
N ASP A 239 8.07 -3.92 -17.22
CA ASP A 239 8.43 -5.03 -16.32
C ASP A 239 9.38 -4.56 -15.22
N CYS A 240 10.23 -3.59 -15.51
CA CYS A 240 11.20 -3.03 -14.58
C CYS A 240 11.55 -1.58 -14.93
N GLY A 241 12.20 -0.90 -13.98
CA GLY A 241 12.65 0.47 -14.18
C GLY A 241 13.60 0.97 -13.09
N ILE A 242 14.28 2.06 -13.40
CA ILE A 242 15.16 2.80 -12.50
C ILE A 242 14.65 4.23 -12.46
N VAL A 243 14.51 4.78 -11.25
CA VAL A 243 13.99 6.12 -11.02
C VAL A 243 14.94 6.87 -10.09
N LEU A 244 15.45 8.00 -10.56
CA LEU A 244 16.13 9.00 -9.73
C LEU A 244 15.09 9.95 -9.17
N VAL A 245 15.26 10.36 -7.91
CA VAL A 245 14.32 11.25 -7.23
C VAL A 245 15.06 12.35 -6.46
N HIS A 246 14.46 13.53 -6.39
CA HIS A 246 14.81 14.53 -5.41
C HIS A 246 13.68 14.67 -4.40
N PHE A 247 14.03 14.70 -3.12
CA PHE A 247 13.10 14.99 -2.04
C PHE A 247 13.24 16.44 -1.58
N GLU A 248 12.24 16.92 -0.86
CA GLU A 248 12.29 18.20 -0.17
C GLU A 248 13.57 18.32 0.68
N GLY A 249 14.15 19.52 0.71
CA GLY A 249 15.38 19.79 1.45
C GLY A 249 16.66 19.36 0.71
N GLY A 250 16.57 19.05 -0.59
CA GLY A 250 17.72 18.73 -1.45
C GLY A 250 18.30 17.32 -1.26
N ILE A 251 17.54 16.40 -0.67
CA ILE A 251 17.94 15.00 -0.52
C ILE A 251 17.81 14.31 -1.89
N GLN A 252 18.84 13.59 -2.30
CA GLN A 252 18.84 12.78 -3.52
C GLN A 252 18.46 11.34 -3.22
N GLY A 253 17.85 10.67 -4.20
CA GLY A 253 17.56 9.25 -4.08
C GLY A 253 17.48 8.52 -5.41
N VAL A 254 17.48 7.20 -5.31
CA VAL A 254 17.31 6.28 -6.42
C VAL A 254 16.54 5.04 -5.97
N PHE A 255 15.60 4.59 -6.79
CA PHE A 255 14.99 3.29 -6.56
C PHE A 255 14.84 2.49 -7.84
N THR A 256 14.77 1.18 -7.67
CA THR A 256 14.50 0.24 -8.75
C THR A 256 13.18 -0.49 -8.50
N VAL A 257 12.44 -0.74 -9.55
CA VAL A 257 11.27 -1.63 -9.53
C VAL A 257 11.48 -2.76 -10.52
N SER A 258 11.08 -3.97 -10.16
CA SER A 258 11.14 -5.09 -11.10
C SER A 258 10.20 -6.22 -10.67
N GLN A 259 9.44 -6.74 -11.63
CA GLN A 259 8.64 -7.96 -11.47
C GLN A 259 9.27 -9.18 -12.17
N VAL A 260 10.53 -9.01 -12.63
CA VAL A 260 11.30 -10.02 -13.38
C VAL A 260 12.67 -10.30 -12.74
N SER A 261 12.79 -10.10 -11.43
CA SER A 261 14.04 -10.32 -10.67
C SER A 261 14.07 -11.73 -10.07
N ALA A 262 14.61 -12.69 -10.81
CA ALA A 262 14.68 -14.10 -10.41
C ALA A 262 15.16 -14.29 -8.96
N GLY A 263 14.39 -15.03 -8.16
CA GLY A 263 14.68 -15.36 -6.77
C GLY A 263 14.20 -14.33 -5.75
N ARG A 264 13.82 -13.09 -6.15
CA ARG A 264 13.22 -12.11 -5.25
C ARG A 264 11.71 -12.32 -5.21
N LYS A 265 11.20 -12.64 -4.03
CA LYS A 265 9.77 -12.97 -3.89
C LYS A 265 8.91 -11.76 -3.57
N ASN A 266 9.38 -10.90 -2.67
CA ASN A 266 8.64 -9.69 -2.27
C ASN A 266 9.58 -8.69 -1.58
N ARG A 267 10.69 -8.33 -2.21
CA ARG A 267 11.73 -7.53 -1.59
C ARG A 267 11.50 -6.03 -1.79
N LEU A 268 10.80 -5.38 -0.86
CA LEU A 268 10.87 -3.93 -0.69
C LEU A 268 12.02 -3.63 0.28
N TYR A 269 12.93 -2.74 -0.09
CA TYR A 269 14.04 -2.36 0.78
C TYR A 269 14.42 -0.91 0.58
N PHE A 270 15.00 -0.33 1.62
CA PHE A 270 15.60 1.00 1.55
C PHE A 270 16.88 1.05 2.38
N GLU A 271 17.79 1.94 1.99
CA GLU A 271 18.93 2.37 2.76
C GLU A 271 18.99 3.89 2.75
N ILE A 272 19.13 4.50 3.92
CA ILE A 272 19.16 5.94 4.15
C ILE A 272 20.52 6.30 4.71
N SER A 273 21.31 7.03 3.93
CA SER A 273 22.62 7.52 4.35
C SER A 273 22.51 8.93 4.93
N ALA A 274 22.96 9.10 6.16
CA ALA A 274 22.87 10.37 6.86
C ALA A 274 24.15 10.69 7.65
N GLU A 275 24.22 11.88 8.23
CA GLU A 275 25.40 12.47 8.84
C GLU A 275 25.98 11.68 10.01
N LYS A 276 25.11 11.17 10.89
CA LYS A 276 25.49 10.49 12.13
C LYS A 276 25.32 8.98 12.08
N ALA A 277 24.34 8.51 11.31
CA ALA A 277 24.06 7.09 11.14
C ALA A 277 23.35 6.82 9.83
N SER A 278 23.60 5.66 9.23
CA SER A 278 22.82 5.11 8.11
C SER A 278 21.87 4.04 8.62
N LEU A 279 20.70 3.93 8.00
CA LEU A 279 19.71 2.92 8.32
C LEU A 279 19.39 2.08 7.09
N ALA A 280 19.24 0.76 7.24
CA ALA A 280 18.76 -0.10 6.17
C ALA A 280 17.72 -1.10 6.67
N TRP A 281 16.68 -1.29 5.86
CA TRP A 281 15.61 -2.25 6.13
C TRP A 281 15.25 -3.02 4.87
N ASP A 282 14.89 -4.29 5.04
CA ASP A 282 14.51 -5.20 3.97
C ASP A 282 13.27 -6.01 4.39
N GLN A 283 12.24 -6.00 3.55
CA GLN A 283 10.96 -6.67 3.83
C GLN A 283 11.10 -8.20 3.86
N GLU A 284 12.08 -8.79 3.15
CA GLU A 284 12.33 -10.25 3.25
C GLU A 284 12.99 -10.63 4.59
N GLU A 285 13.53 -9.63 5.35
CA GLU A 285 14.06 -9.76 6.72
C GLU A 285 13.42 -8.71 7.66
N PRO A 286 12.06 -8.67 7.78
CA PRO A 286 11.33 -7.50 8.28
C PRO A 286 11.56 -7.17 9.76
N ASN A 287 12.09 -8.12 10.53
CA ASN A 287 12.29 -7.99 11.98
C ASN A 287 13.67 -7.45 12.37
N ARG A 288 14.39 -6.86 11.40
CA ARG A 288 15.72 -6.31 11.59
C ARG A 288 15.81 -4.91 11.02
N LEU A 289 16.54 -4.02 11.71
CA LEU A 289 16.97 -2.72 11.21
C LEU A 289 18.48 -2.64 11.38
N TRP A 290 19.21 -2.54 10.27
CA TRP A 290 20.64 -2.28 10.31
C TRP A 290 20.90 -0.81 10.57
N ILE A 291 21.86 -0.53 11.49
CA ILE A 291 22.26 0.82 11.89
C ILE A 291 23.76 0.91 11.77
N GLY A 292 24.25 1.68 10.80
CA GLY A 292 25.68 1.89 10.55
C GLY A 292 26.16 3.22 11.09
N LYS A 293 27.27 3.21 11.81
CA LYS A 293 27.97 4.40 12.30
C LYS A 293 29.45 4.33 11.94
N ARG A 294 30.06 5.49 11.71
CA ARG A 294 31.46 5.54 11.33
C ARG A 294 32.42 5.21 12.48
N GLU A 295 32.15 5.75 13.66
CA GLU A 295 33.02 5.69 14.83
C GLU A 295 32.69 4.56 15.80
N GLU A 296 31.66 3.76 15.50
CA GLU A 296 31.20 2.65 16.31
C GLU A 296 31.02 1.39 15.44
N ALA A 297 30.95 0.22 16.06
CA ALA A 297 30.55 -1.00 15.37
C ALA A 297 29.11 -0.86 14.83
N ASN A 298 28.87 -1.34 13.62
CA ASN A 298 27.52 -1.44 13.10
C ASN A 298 26.66 -2.33 13.99
N ARG A 299 25.37 -1.99 14.12
CA ARG A 299 24.39 -2.71 14.94
C ARG A 299 23.26 -3.23 14.08
N GLU A 300 22.70 -4.34 14.47
CA GLU A 300 21.45 -4.86 13.96
C GLU A 300 20.44 -4.80 15.11
N LEU A 301 19.45 -3.92 15.00
CA LEU A 301 18.35 -3.83 15.95
C LEU A 301 17.30 -4.87 15.59
N LEU A 302 17.04 -5.80 16.50
CA LEU A 302 16.01 -6.80 16.33
C LEU A 302 14.66 -6.28 16.85
N ARG A 303 13.58 -6.72 16.20
CA ARG A 303 12.23 -6.38 16.65
C ARG A 303 11.97 -7.02 18.02
N ASP A 304 11.97 -6.20 19.04
CA ASP A 304 11.57 -6.54 20.40
C ASP A 304 10.86 -5.33 21.02
N PRO A 305 9.56 -5.43 21.38
CA PRO A 305 8.81 -4.29 21.90
C PRO A 305 9.47 -3.59 23.10
N SER A 306 10.30 -4.31 23.86
CA SER A 306 10.93 -3.79 25.09
C SER A 306 12.06 -2.78 24.81
N ILE A 307 12.60 -2.76 23.60
CA ILE A 307 13.75 -1.91 23.22
C ILE A 307 13.47 -0.97 22.05
N LEU A 308 12.28 -1.04 21.45
CA LEU A 308 11.88 -0.17 20.37
C LEU A 308 11.34 1.18 20.90
N SER A 309 11.36 2.19 20.04
CA SER A 309 10.65 3.46 20.30
C SER A 309 9.15 3.22 20.51
N GLU A 310 8.47 4.12 21.20
CA GLU A 310 7.04 3.94 21.52
C GLU A 310 6.18 3.73 20.27
N PRO A 311 6.31 4.49 19.16
CA PRO A 311 5.54 4.23 17.95
C PRO A 311 5.80 2.83 17.34
N ALA A 312 7.03 2.36 17.36
CA ALA A 312 7.38 1.03 16.84
C ALA A 312 6.93 -0.10 17.78
N ALA A 313 7.11 0.08 19.09
CA ALA A 313 6.68 -0.87 20.11
C ALA A 313 5.16 -1.11 20.08
N SER A 314 4.36 -0.05 19.83
CA SER A 314 2.90 -0.17 19.71
C SER A 314 2.44 -1.02 18.52
N MET A 315 3.28 -1.17 17.50
CA MET A 315 3.03 -2.00 16.31
C MET A 315 3.54 -3.44 16.45
N ALA A 316 4.36 -3.74 17.48
CA ALA A 316 4.92 -5.07 17.74
C ALA A 316 4.06 -5.79 18.79
N HIS A 317 3.47 -6.93 18.42
CA HIS A 317 2.48 -7.63 19.24
C HIS A 317 3.02 -8.87 19.96
N TYR A 318 4.21 -9.34 19.57
CA TYR A 318 4.83 -10.54 20.14
C TYR A 318 6.20 -10.20 20.73
N PRO A 319 6.66 -10.97 21.74
CA PRO A 319 8.02 -10.83 22.28
C PRO A 319 9.09 -10.97 21.21
N GLY A 320 10.29 -10.48 21.47
CA GLY A 320 11.45 -10.70 20.63
C GLY A 320 11.64 -12.16 20.23
N GLY A 321 12.13 -12.42 19.02
CA GLY A 321 12.32 -13.78 18.48
C GLY A 321 11.08 -14.43 17.83
N HIS A 322 9.87 -13.92 18.05
CA HIS A 322 8.65 -14.36 17.36
C HIS A 322 8.46 -13.50 16.11
N GLN A 323 8.41 -14.12 14.94
CA GLN A 323 8.40 -13.39 13.68
C GLN A 323 7.08 -12.67 13.42
N GLU A 324 7.14 -11.40 13.02
CA GLU A 324 6.04 -10.60 12.49
C GLU A 324 6.38 -10.15 11.07
N GLY A 325 5.38 -10.07 10.21
CA GLY A 325 5.61 -9.80 8.80
C GLY A 325 4.43 -9.12 8.10
N TRP A 326 4.24 -9.42 6.83
CA TRP A 326 3.25 -8.77 5.98
C TRP A 326 1.81 -8.81 6.53
N PRO A 327 1.32 -9.94 7.09
CA PRO A 327 -0.03 -9.98 7.70
C PRO A 327 -0.15 -9.09 8.94
N ASP A 328 0.94 -8.87 9.67
CA ASP A 328 0.96 -8.03 10.87
C ASP A 328 0.99 -6.54 10.50
N GLY A 329 1.74 -6.16 9.46
CA GLY A 329 1.69 -4.81 8.90
C GLY A 329 0.30 -4.43 8.41
N LEU A 330 -0.42 -5.38 7.78
CA LEU A 330 -1.80 -5.17 7.35
C LEU A 330 -2.75 -5.02 8.54
N LYS A 331 -2.62 -5.87 9.55
CA LYS A 331 -3.36 -5.78 10.82
C LYS A 331 -3.13 -4.42 11.50
N ASN A 332 -1.88 -3.97 11.58
CA ASN A 332 -1.52 -2.70 12.22
C ASN A 332 -2.15 -1.50 11.51
N LEU A 333 -2.13 -1.49 10.17
CA LEU A 333 -2.85 -0.49 9.38
C LEU A 333 -4.34 -0.46 9.73
N PHE A 334 -4.97 -1.63 9.84
CA PHE A 334 -6.39 -1.70 10.18
C PHE A 334 -6.69 -1.27 11.61
N ILE A 335 -5.81 -1.58 12.57
CA ILE A 335 -5.93 -1.07 13.95
C ILE A 335 -5.99 0.46 13.91
N ASP A 336 -5.01 1.09 13.26
CA ASP A 336 -4.90 2.55 13.17
C ASP A 336 -6.10 3.18 12.45
N PHE A 337 -6.53 2.61 11.33
CA PHE A 337 -7.71 3.05 10.59
C PHE A 337 -8.99 2.98 11.44
N TYR A 338 -9.23 1.85 12.12
CA TYR A 338 -10.45 1.70 12.93
C TYR A 338 -10.39 2.44 14.26
N GLU A 339 -9.24 2.80 14.78
CA GLU A 339 -9.12 3.73 15.89
C GLU A 339 -9.59 5.11 15.47
N GLU A 340 -9.21 5.58 14.29
CA GLU A 340 -9.69 6.84 13.75
C GLU A 340 -11.20 6.83 13.49
N VAL A 341 -11.75 5.72 12.95
CA VAL A 341 -13.20 5.52 12.80
C VAL A 341 -13.91 5.63 14.15
N ARG A 342 -13.38 4.98 15.19
CA ARG A 342 -13.95 5.07 16.55
C ARG A 342 -13.88 6.47 17.12
N ARG A 343 -12.75 7.17 16.92
CA ARG A 343 -12.56 8.55 17.36
C ARG A 343 -13.60 9.47 16.75
N LYS A 344 -13.83 9.32 15.45
CA LYS A 344 -14.84 10.11 14.74
C LYS A 344 -16.28 9.78 15.18
N ARG A 345 -16.60 8.49 15.36
CA ARG A 345 -17.91 8.03 15.84
C ARG A 345 -18.28 8.56 17.23
N ASN A 346 -17.27 8.77 18.08
CA ASN A 346 -17.47 9.27 19.45
C ASN A 346 -17.66 10.78 19.52
N GLY A 347 -17.68 11.48 18.38
CA GLY A 347 -17.58 12.93 18.32
C GLY A 347 -16.26 13.39 18.91
N ASN A 348 -15.70 14.51 18.55
CA ASN A 348 -14.44 15.05 19.08
C ASN A 348 -14.36 15.20 20.62
N ALA A 349 -15.24 14.55 21.37
CA ALA A 349 -15.31 14.55 22.85
C ALA A 349 -14.05 13.95 23.51
N ALA A 350 -13.17 13.26 22.78
CA ALA A 350 -11.90 12.76 23.31
C ALA A 350 -10.73 13.73 23.10
N ALA A 351 -10.92 14.85 22.44
CA ALA A 351 -9.88 15.87 22.24
C ALA A 351 -9.48 16.66 23.52
N GLY A 352 -10.08 16.34 24.66
CA GLY A 352 -9.86 17.03 25.91
C GLY A 352 -9.03 16.35 27.00
N ALA A 353 -8.50 15.16 26.77
CA ALA A 353 -7.85 14.36 27.83
C ALA A 353 -6.38 13.97 27.57
N GLY A 354 -5.68 14.61 26.65
CA GLY A 354 -4.25 14.37 26.43
C GLY A 354 -3.63 15.56 25.70
N ASP A 355 -2.62 16.09 26.22
CA ASP A 355 -1.60 17.09 25.82
C ASP A 355 -1.78 17.98 24.56
N GLY A 356 -2.99 18.13 24.05
CA GLY A 356 -3.33 19.14 23.02
C GLY A 356 -2.69 18.96 21.64
N LYS A 357 -2.00 17.85 21.37
CA LYS A 357 -1.47 17.53 20.04
C LYS A 357 -2.53 16.76 19.25
N GLU A 358 -2.97 17.35 18.15
CA GLU A 358 -3.79 16.69 17.16
C GLU A 358 -3.02 15.48 16.60
N ARG A 359 -3.45 14.26 16.95
CA ARG A 359 -2.82 13.03 16.43
C ARG A 359 -3.19 12.93 14.96
N THR A 360 -2.24 13.19 14.08
CA THR A 360 -2.40 12.87 12.66
C THR A 360 -2.47 11.36 12.48
N ALA A 361 -3.42 10.88 11.68
CA ALA A 361 -3.52 9.48 11.31
C ALA A 361 -2.18 9.00 10.72
N SER A 362 -1.71 7.81 11.11
CA SER A 362 -0.46 7.27 10.59
C SER A 362 -0.66 6.44 9.31
N PHE A 363 -1.90 6.03 9.01
CA PHE A 363 -2.23 5.41 7.74
C PHE A 363 -2.24 6.42 6.58
N ALA A 364 -2.01 5.94 5.36
CA ALA A 364 -2.05 6.77 4.17
C ALA A 364 -3.47 7.26 3.89
N THR A 365 -3.64 8.57 3.78
CA THR A 365 -4.91 9.23 3.45
C THR A 365 -5.17 9.21 1.93
N PHE A 366 -6.35 9.66 1.50
CA PHE A 366 -6.61 9.87 0.08
C PHE A 366 -5.78 11.00 -0.53
N GLU A 367 -5.32 11.94 0.28
CA GLU A 367 -4.34 12.96 -0.14
C GLU A 367 -2.98 12.31 -0.42
N ASP A 368 -2.49 11.45 0.48
CA ASP A 368 -1.28 10.65 0.21
C ASP A 368 -1.43 9.80 -1.05
N GLY A 369 -2.58 9.13 -1.19
CA GLY A 369 -2.89 8.33 -2.37
C GLY A 369 -2.89 9.13 -3.66
N HIS A 370 -3.44 10.35 -3.64
CA HIS A 370 -3.42 11.25 -4.80
C HIS A 370 -2.00 11.68 -5.16
N ARG A 371 -1.18 12.06 -4.18
CA ARG A 371 0.23 12.41 -4.41
C ARG A 371 1.04 11.27 -5.01
N ILE A 372 0.78 10.04 -4.59
CA ILE A 372 1.39 8.86 -5.20
C ILE A 372 0.94 8.71 -6.66
N MET A 373 -0.32 9.01 -7.01
CA MET A 373 -0.77 8.99 -8.40
C MET A 373 -0.13 10.10 -9.25
N GLU A 374 0.05 11.30 -8.72
CA GLU A 374 0.80 12.38 -9.39
C GLU A 374 2.26 11.96 -9.64
N LEU A 375 2.88 11.29 -8.67
CA LEU A 375 4.25 10.78 -8.80
C LEU A 375 4.34 9.69 -9.89
N ILE A 376 3.39 8.78 -9.96
CA ILE A 376 3.32 7.74 -10.99
C ILE A 376 3.20 8.40 -12.38
N ASP A 377 2.31 9.38 -12.55
CA ASP A 377 2.14 10.10 -13.81
C ASP A 377 3.44 10.85 -14.20
N ALA A 378 4.13 11.48 -13.24
CA ALA A 378 5.41 12.16 -13.46
C ALA A 378 6.53 11.19 -13.87
N ILE A 379 6.58 10.00 -13.29
CA ILE A 379 7.54 8.93 -13.67
C ILE A 379 7.32 8.49 -15.12
N LEU A 380 6.07 8.30 -15.54
CA LEU A 380 5.74 7.95 -16.92
C LEU A 380 6.09 9.08 -17.89
N GLU A 381 5.78 10.31 -17.53
CA GLU A 381 6.13 11.49 -18.33
C GLU A 381 7.65 11.62 -18.48
N SER A 382 8.39 11.46 -17.38
CA SER A 382 9.86 11.49 -17.39
C SER A 382 10.44 10.41 -18.29
N HIS A 383 9.96 9.19 -18.19
CA HIS A 383 10.41 8.10 -19.07
C HIS A 383 10.15 8.42 -20.56
N ARG A 384 8.97 8.94 -20.89
CA ARG A 384 8.57 9.28 -22.26
C ARG A 384 9.38 10.44 -22.82
N THR A 385 9.62 11.48 -22.02
CA THR A 385 10.29 12.71 -22.45
C THR A 385 11.80 12.67 -22.30
N LYS A 386 12.32 11.72 -21.52
CA LYS A 386 13.75 11.63 -21.12
C LYS A 386 14.26 12.90 -20.43
N LYS A 387 13.41 13.48 -19.59
CA LYS A 387 13.69 14.71 -18.83
C LYS A 387 13.30 14.54 -17.37
N TRP A 388 13.89 15.36 -16.51
CA TRP A 388 13.40 15.56 -15.15
C TRP A 388 11.99 16.16 -15.20
N VAL A 389 11.11 15.68 -14.35
CA VAL A 389 9.74 16.17 -14.20
C VAL A 389 9.53 16.59 -12.75
N GLN A 390 9.13 17.86 -12.59
CA GLN A 390 8.75 18.42 -11.28
C GLN A 390 7.35 17.95 -10.90
N LEU A 391 7.16 17.60 -9.64
CA LEU A 391 5.83 17.35 -9.10
C LEU A 391 5.16 18.69 -8.72
N PRO A 392 3.81 18.76 -8.74
CA PRO A 392 3.10 19.95 -8.26
C PRO A 392 3.52 20.31 -6.83
N SER A 393 3.79 21.60 -6.60
CA SER A 393 3.84 22.15 -5.24
C SER A 393 2.41 22.33 -4.74
N ASP A 394 2.17 22.13 -3.44
CA ASP A 394 0.86 22.39 -2.80
C ASP A 394 0.36 23.82 -3.00
#